data_df64b9b55e9baa3596c9a64f9a6c58de
#
_entry.id   df64b9b55e9baa3596c9a64f9a6c58de
#
_cell.length_a   1.000
_cell.length_b   1.000
_cell.length_c   1.000
_cell.angle_alpha   90.00
_cell.angle_beta   90.00
_cell.angle_gamma   90.00
#
_symmetry.space_group_name_H-M   'P 1'
#
loop_
_entity.id
_entity.type
_entity.pdbx_description
1 polymer ?
#
loop_
_entity_poly.entity_id
_entity_poly.type
_entity_poly.pdbx_seq_one_letter_code
_entity_poly.pdbx_strand_id
1 'polypeptide(L)'
;MAFGQQRRAEALAFYPAVGLVLGMVASAVAWGMDGCCPAFAGVAGIVVLTALSASRVRAARGAPGVATAALAFAAKLWSVTVLPVPARTAALLIAPMLGRWSIVVQCYGGVAGSPERAGLAGQARFREFGWASVTAFAVTLAVADAAGLVVLVTAAVTTVVLRLHAHRRGRGMTEGLLVATAELVETAAMVVLALLAARHEPGVALALAGRAR
;
A
#
# COMPACT_ATOMS: atom_id res chain seq x y z
N MET A 1 -32.36 1.25 -6.00
CA MET A 1 -31.07 1.71 -5.44
C MET A 1 -30.32 0.64 -4.63
N ALA A 2 -30.97 -0.31 -3.93
CA ALA A 2 -30.34 -1.34 -3.09
C ALA A 2 -29.40 -2.30 -3.85
N PHE A 3 -29.75 -2.75 -5.04
CA PHE A 3 -28.93 -3.70 -5.84
C PHE A 3 -27.53 -3.17 -6.21
N GLY A 4 -27.41 -1.87 -6.50
CA GLY A 4 -26.12 -1.27 -6.84
C GLY A 4 -25.17 -1.12 -5.64
N GLN A 5 -25.70 -0.92 -4.45
CA GLN A 5 -24.90 -0.83 -3.22
C GLN A 5 -24.41 -2.21 -2.79
N GLN A 6 -25.22 -3.24 -2.91
CA GLN A 6 -24.84 -4.61 -2.55
C GLN A 6 -23.68 -5.12 -3.43
N ARG A 7 -23.73 -4.91 -4.75
CA ARG A 7 -22.63 -5.27 -5.67
C ARG A 7 -21.34 -4.52 -5.36
N ARG A 8 -21.41 -3.26 -4.94
CA ARG A 8 -20.24 -2.48 -4.53
C ARG A 8 -19.61 -3.01 -3.23
N ALA A 9 -20.45 -3.42 -2.27
CA ALA A 9 -19.97 -4.04 -1.04
C ALA A 9 -19.24 -5.36 -1.33
N GLU A 10 -19.83 -6.24 -2.14
CA GLU A 10 -19.21 -7.52 -2.52
C GLU A 10 -17.87 -7.34 -3.24
N ALA A 11 -17.73 -6.30 -4.07
CA ALA A 11 -16.48 -5.98 -4.74
C ALA A 11 -15.33 -5.64 -3.77
N LEU A 12 -15.63 -5.15 -2.57
CA LEU A 12 -14.59 -4.82 -1.57
C LEU A 12 -13.81 -6.05 -1.11
N ALA A 13 -14.40 -7.24 -1.11
CA ALA A 13 -13.69 -8.49 -0.78
C ALA A 13 -12.51 -8.77 -1.72
N PHE A 14 -12.59 -8.29 -2.97
CA PHE A 14 -11.57 -8.51 -4.01
C PHE A 14 -10.53 -7.38 -4.09
N TYR A 15 -10.65 -6.32 -3.29
CA TYR A 15 -9.70 -5.20 -3.33
C TYR A 15 -8.25 -5.63 -3.10
N PRO A 16 -7.90 -6.50 -2.14
CA PRO A 16 -6.53 -6.99 -2.00
C PRO A 16 -6.05 -7.74 -3.24
N ALA A 17 -6.91 -8.54 -3.88
CA ALA A 17 -6.57 -9.25 -5.13
C ALA A 17 -6.25 -8.27 -6.27
N VAL A 18 -7.01 -7.18 -6.40
CA VAL A 18 -6.69 -6.10 -7.36
C VAL A 18 -5.31 -5.50 -7.05
N GLY A 19 -5.01 -5.26 -5.77
CA GLY A 19 -3.68 -4.79 -5.35
C GLY A 19 -2.57 -5.77 -5.71
N LEU A 20 -2.81 -7.07 -5.53
CA LEU A 20 -1.89 -8.12 -5.90
C LEU A 20 -1.62 -8.16 -7.42
N VAL A 21 -2.67 -8.04 -8.24
CA VAL A 21 -2.52 -7.96 -9.71
C VAL A 21 -1.67 -6.76 -10.12
N LEU A 22 -1.90 -5.60 -9.52
CA LEU A 22 -1.07 -4.40 -9.77
C LEU A 22 0.39 -4.65 -9.37
N GLY A 23 0.61 -5.30 -8.23
CA GLY A 23 1.93 -5.70 -7.76
C GLY A 23 2.61 -6.71 -8.70
N MET A 24 1.87 -7.68 -9.22
CA MET A 24 2.39 -8.63 -10.23
C MET A 24 2.83 -7.92 -11.50
N VAL A 25 2.04 -6.98 -12.01
CA VAL A 25 2.41 -6.18 -13.19
C VAL A 25 3.68 -5.37 -12.92
N ALA A 26 3.75 -4.68 -11.77
CA ALA A 26 4.93 -3.91 -11.40
C ALA A 26 6.19 -4.78 -11.22
N SER A 27 6.04 -5.96 -10.62
CA SER A 27 7.12 -6.94 -10.45
C SER A 27 7.57 -7.53 -11.78
N ALA A 28 6.65 -7.83 -12.69
CA ALA A 28 6.98 -8.34 -14.02
C ALA A 28 7.77 -7.31 -14.85
N VAL A 29 7.39 -6.03 -14.78
CA VAL A 29 8.14 -4.94 -15.42
C VAL A 29 9.53 -4.80 -14.80
N ALA A 30 9.63 -4.83 -13.48
CA ALA A 30 10.92 -4.77 -12.79
C ALA A 30 11.81 -5.95 -13.20
N TRP A 31 11.28 -7.15 -13.23
CA TRP A 31 12.00 -8.36 -13.64
C TRP A 31 12.48 -8.30 -15.10
N GLY A 32 11.62 -7.83 -16.03
CA GLY A 32 12.01 -7.63 -17.42
C GLY A 32 13.12 -6.59 -17.58
N MET A 33 13.10 -5.54 -16.77
CA MET A 33 14.15 -4.51 -16.75
C MET A 33 15.47 -4.99 -16.10
N ASP A 34 15.42 -5.95 -15.17
CA ASP A 34 16.62 -6.51 -14.56
C ASP A 34 17.57 -7.14 -15.58
N GLY A 35 17.03 -7.73 -16.68
CA GLY A 35 17.83 -8.28 -17.78
C GLY A 35 18.54 -7.23 -18.65
N CYS A 36 18.01 -6.02 -18.74
CA CYS A 36 18.52 -4.97 -19.61
C CYS A 36 19.21 -3.84 -18.84
N CYS A 37 18.60 -3.37 -17.76
CA CYS A 37 19.03 -2.21 -16.98
C CYS A 37 18.72 -2.42 -15.50
N PRO A 38 19.47 -3.25 -14.77
CA PRO A 38 19.16 -3.63 -13.39
C PRO A 38 19.09 -2.44 -12.43
N ALA A 39 19.86 -1.36 -12.68
CA ALA A 39 19.82 -0.14 -11.87
C ALA A 39 18.46 0.57 -11.90
N PHE A 40 17.68 0.41 -12.96
CA PHE A 40 16.39 1.07 -13.15
C PHE A 40 15.18 0.13 -12.93
N ALA A 41 15.42 -1.16 -12.73
CA ALA A 41 14.34 -2.15 -12.64
C ALA A 41 13.33 -1.84 -11.52
N GLY A 42 13.81 -1.55 -10.31
CA GLY A 42 12.94 -1.16 -9.19
C GLY A 42 12.19 0.15 -9.45
N VAL A 43 12.87 1.13 -10.05
CA VAL A 43 12.28 2.42 -10.41
C VAL A 43 11.15 2.23 -11.43
N ALA A 44 11.37 1.41 -12.47
CA ALA A 44 10.36 1.08 -13.47
C ALA A 44 9.11 0.46 -12.83
N GLY A 45 9.28 -0.49 -11.91
CA GLY A 45 8.19 -1.09 -11.15
C GLY A 45 7.37 -0.05 -10.38
N ILE A 46 8.03 0.88 -9.68
CA ILE A 46 7.33 1.96 -8.94
C ILE A 46 6.63 2.94 -9.87
N VAL A 47 7.26 3.31 -10.98
CA VAL A 47 6.64 4.20 -11.97
C VAL A 47 5.36 3.57 -12.54
N VAL A 48 5.41 2.29 -12.92
CA VAL A 48 4.24 1.55 -13.40
C VAL A 48 3.16 1.46 -12.32
N LEU A 49 3.52 1.10 -11.09
CA LEU A 49 2.59 1.04 -9.97
C LEU A 49 1.90 2.39 -9.73
N THR A 50 2.68 3.48 -9.77
CA THR A 50 2.16 4.83 -9.58
C THR A 50 1.27 5.25 -10.75
N ALA A 51 1.64 4.95 -11.99
CA ALA A 51 0.84 5.25 -13.19
C ALA A 51 -0.51 4.51 -13.17
N LEU A 52 -0.51 3.22 -12.84
CA LEU A 52 -1.73 2.41 -12.70
C LEU A 52 -2.61 2.86 -11.52
N SER A 53 -2.00 3.49 -10.53
CA SER A 53 -2.70 4.07 -9.36
C SER A 53 -3.00 5.56 -9.52
N ALA A 54 -2.77 6.16 -10.70
CA ALA A 54 -2.82 7.61 -10.97
C ALA A 54 -4.20 8.27 -10.69
N SER A 55 -5.28 7.50 -10.61
CA SER A 55 -6.57 8.00 -10.11
C SER A 55 -6.48 8.55 -8.69
N ARG A 56 -5.49 8.11 -7.92
CA ARG A 56 -5.24 8.54 -6.54
C ARG A 56 -4.57 9.92 -6.46
N VAL A 57 -3.69 10.25 -7.39
CA VAL A 57 -3.01 11.56 -7.41
C VAL A 57 -4.02 12.70 -7.63
N ARG A 58 -5.09 12.45 -8.37
CA ARG A 58 -6.18 13.43 -8.55
C ARG A 58 -6.96 13.74 -7.27
N ALA A 59 -6.94 12.85 -6.29
CA ALA A 59 -7.57 13.08 -4.98
C ALA A 59 -6.72 13.98 -4.05
N ALA A 60 -5.41 14.10 -4.33
CA ALA A 60 -4.49 14.99 -3.61
C ALA A 60 -4.68 16.46 -4.07
N ARG A 61 -5.85 17.03 -3.76
CA ARG A 61 -6.14 18.44 -4.09
C ARG A 61 -5.49 19.35 -3.04
N GLY A 62 -4.55 20.19 -3.49
CA GLY A 62 -3.87 21.20 -2.68
C GLY A 62 -2.40 20.91 -2.40
N ALA A 63 -1.62 21.97 -2.11
CA ALA A 63 -0.18 21.89 -1.89
C ALA A 63 0.27 20.84 -0.83
N PRO A 64 -0.38 20.74 0.36
CA PRO A 64 0.02 19.73 1.34
C PRO A 64 -0.20 18.29 0.86
N GLY A 65 -1.22 18.03 0.02
CA GLY A 65 -1.45 16.71 -0.56
C GLY A 65 -0.39 16.31 -1.58
N VAL A 66 0.07 17.26 -2.40
CA VAL A 66 1.14 17.07 -3.38
C VAL A 66 2.47 16.76 -2.68
N ALA A 67 2.81 17.52 -1.63
CA ALA A 67 4.03 17.30 -0.86
C ALA A 67 4.05 15.90 -0.20
N THR A 68 2.94 15.47 0.39
CA THR A 68 2.82 14.13 0.99
C THR A 68 2.95 13.03 -0.07
N ALA A 69 2.34 13.20 -1.23
CA ALA A 69 2.46 12.24 -2.33
C ALA A 69 3.89 12.15 -2.87
N ALA A 70 4.59 13.29 -2.99
CA ALA A 70 5.98 13.34 -3.42
C ALA A 70 6.91 12.65 -2.42
N LEU A 71 6.71 12.88 -1.11
CA LEU A 71 7.48 12.20 -0.07
C LEU A 71 7.23 10.69 -0.06
N ALA A 72 5.97 10.26 -0.20
CA ALA A 72 5.63 8.84 -0.30
C ALA A 72 6.28 8.20 -1.53
N PHE A 73 6.25 8.87 -2.67
CA PHE A 73 6.92 8.41 -3.89
C PHE A 73 8.43 8.31 -3.72
N ALA A 74 9.07 9.33 -3.15
CA ALA A 74 10.52 9.31 -2.86
C ALA A 74 10.90 8.17 -1.90
N ALA A 75 10.09 7.93 -0.85
CA ALA A 75 10.32 6.83 0.08
C ALA A 75 10.18 5.46 -0.59
N LYS A 76 9.20 5.28 -1.48
CA LYS A 76 9.04 4.05 -2.28
C LYS A 76 10.24 3.85 -3.22
N LEU A 77 10.68 4.90 -3.91
CA LEU A 77 11.88 4.84 -4.77
C LEU A 77 13.11 4.44 -3.98
N TRP A 78 13.35 5.09 -2.86
CA TRP A 78 14.46 4.72 -1.97
C TRP A 78 14.37 3.25 -1.55
N SER A 79 13.20 2.80 -1.12
CA SER A 79 13.00 1.41 -0.68
C SER A 79 13.38 0.39 -1.76
N VAL A 80 12.94 0.59 -3.01
CA VAL A 80 13.23 -0.38 -4.08
C VAL A 80 14.68 -0.34 -4.56
N THR A 81 15.40 0.76 -4.36
CA THR A 81 16.82 0.85 -4.72
C THR A 81 17.74 0.16 -3.72
N VAL A 82 17.33 0.05 -2.45
CA VAL A 82 18.12 -0.61 -1.40
C VAL A 82 17.75 -2.08 -1.22
N LEU A 83 16.61 -2.53 -1.76
CA LEU A 83 16.16 -3.92 -1.63
C LEU A 83 16.90 -4.84 -2.61
N PRO A 84 17.42 -6.00 -2.15
CA PRO A 84 17.86 -7.07 -3.03
C PRO A 84 16.69 -7.61 -3.87
N VAL A 85 16.99 -8.21 -5.05
CA VAL A 85 16.01 -8.60 -6.04
C VAL A 85 14.82 -9.41 -5.46
N PRO A 86 15.03 -10.47 -4.64
CA PRO A 86 13.92 -11.23 -4.08
C PRO A 86 13.02 -10.40 -3.16
N ALA A 87 13.62 -9.62 -2.27
CA ALA A 87 12.87 -8.75 -1.34
C ALA A 87 12.17 -7.58 -2.06
N ARG A 88 12.78 -7.07 -3.15
CA ARG A 88 12.17 -6.07 -4.01
C ARG A 88 10.91 -6.60 -4.69
N THR A 89 10.95 -7.82 -5.23
CA THR A 89 9.79 -8.47 -5.82
C THR A 89 8.68 -8.65 -4.78
N ALA A 90 9.03 -9.15 -3.59
CA ALA A 90 8.08 -9.27 -2.48
C ALA A 90 7.45 -7.92 -2.10
N ALA A 91 8.25 -6.86 -2.00
CA ALA A 91 7.77 -5.53 -1.68
C ALA A 91 6.79 -4.98 -2.74
N LEU A 92 7.13 -5.13 -4.03
CA LEU A 92 6.26 -4.70 -5.13
C LEU A 92 4.94 -5.48 -5.17
N LEU A 93 4.93 -6.75 -4.77
CA LEU A 93 3.72 -7.58 -4.69
C LEU A 93 2.84 -7.21 -3.50
N ILE A 94 3.44 -7.14 -2.31
CA ILE A 94 2.71 -7.06 -1.05
C ILE A 94 2.22 -5.64 -0.78
N ALA A 95 3.02 -4.61 -1.05
CA ALA A 95 2.68 -3.25 -0.68
C ALA A 95 1.36 -2.75 -1.31
N PRO A 96 1.13 -2.88 -2.64
CA PRO A 96 -0.14 -2.45 -3.23
C PRO A 96 -1.32 -3.31 -2.78
N MET A 97 -1.11 -4.58 -2.46
CA MET A 97 -2.15 -5.45 -1.89
C MET A 97 -2.57 -4.95 -0.50
N LEU A 98 -1.62 -4.66 0.39
CA LEU A 98 -1.89 -4.13 1.73
C LEU A 98 -2.51 -2.73 1.69
N GLY A 99 -2.10 -1.89 0.76
CA GLY A 99 -2.76 -0.61 0.53
C GLY A 99 -4.23 -0.76 0.16
N ARG A 100 -4.60 -1.74 -0.64
CA ARG A 100 -6.02 -2.04 -0.96
C ARG A 100 -6.75 -2.68 0.22
N TRP A 101 -6.10 -3.57 0.94
CA TRP A 101 -6.64 -4.14 2.18
C TRP A 101 -6.99 -3.05 3.19
N SER A 102 -6.13 -2.05 3.38
CA SER A 102 -6.39 -0.95 4.31
C SER A 102 -7.65 -0.15 3.98
N ILE A 103 -8.00 -0.02 2.69
CA ILE A 103 -9.27 0.59 2.28
C ILE A 103 -10.46 -0.22 2.80
N VAL A 104 -10.42 -1.56 2.68
CA VAL A 104 -11.48 -2.43 3.17
C VAL A 104 -11.64 -2.30 4.68
N VAL A 105 -10.52 -2.29 5.42
CA VAL A 105 -10.51 -2.06 6.88
C VAL A 105 -11.15 -0.73 7.23
N GLN A 106 -10.84 0.33 6.50
CA GLN A 106 -11.44 1.66 6.71
C GLN A 106 -12.93 1.70 6.38
N CYS A 107 -13.37 0.96 5.37
CA CYS A 107 -14.78 0.84 4.99
C CYS A 107 -15.60 0.00 5.98
N TYR A 108 -14.95 -0.91 6.71
CA TYR A 108 -15.61 -1.74 7.72
C TYR A 108 -15.89 -0.94 9.00
N GLY A 109 -17.18 -0.77 9.32
CA GLY A 109 -17.61 0.02 10.48
C GLY A 109 -17.23 1.50 10.43
N GLY A 110 -16.84 2.02 9.26
CA GLY A 110 -16.55 3.44 9.07
C GLY A 110 -17.83 4.28 9.07
N VAL A 111 -17.83 5.38 9.82
CA VAL A 111 -18.92 6.35 9.80
C VAL A 111 -18.63 7.39 8.72
N ALA A 112 -19.56 7.57 7.77
CA ALA A 112 -19.45 8.61 6.75
C ALA A 112 -19.49 10.01 7.38
N GLY A 113 -18.66 10.92 6.91
CA GLY A 113 -18.62 12.29 7.40
C GLY A 113 -19.86 13.11 7.01
N SER A 114 -20.58 12.72 5.95
CA SER A 114 -21.89 13.24 5.57
C SER A 114 -22.58 12.23 4.63
N PRO A 115 -23.94 12.22 4.55
CA PRO A 115 -24.67 11.32 3.65
C PRO A 115 -24.26 11.46 2.18
N GLU A 116 -23.96 12.66 1.74
CA GLU A 116 -23.54 12.97 0.36
C GLU A 116 -22.11 12.46 0.04
N ARG A 117 -21.27 12.31 1.08
CA ARG A 117 -19.88 11.84 0.98
C ARG A 117 -19.69 10.41 1.47
N ALA A 118 -20.78 9.70 1.71
CA ALA A 118 -20.77 8.34 2.26
C ALA A 118 -19.94 7.36 1.41
N GLY A 119 -19.90 7.56 0.07
CA GLY A 119 -19.05 6.79 -0.83
C GLY A 119 -19.06 5.29 -0.50
N LEU A 120 -17.89 4.76 -0.15
CA LEU A 120 -17.69 3.37 0.28
C LEU A 120 -17.72 3.19 1.81
N ALA A 121 -17.80 4.27 2.60
CA ALA A 121 -17.75 4.18 4.06
C ALA A 121 -18.95 3.40 4.62
N GLY A 122 -18.69 2.46 5.50
CA GLY A 122 -19.72 1.62 6.12
C GLY A 122 -20.35 0.56 5.21
N GLN A 123 -19.87 0.41 3.95
CA GLN A 123 -20.42 -0.58 3.02
C GLN A 123 -19.81 -1.97 3.19
N ALA A 124 -18.58 -2.09 3.72
CA ALA A 124 -17.97 -3.38 3.98
C ALA A 124 -18.66 -4.07 5.15
N ARG A 125 -19.14 -5.29 4.93
CA ARG A 125 -19.68 -6.18 5.96
C ARG A 125 -18.55 -7.06 6.52
N PHE A 126 -18.82 -7.77 7.59
CA PHE A 126 -17.86 -8.69 8.21
C PHE A 126 -17.32 -9.74 7.23
N ARG A 127 -18.14 -10.22 6.34
CA ARG A 127 -17.75 -11.22 5.33
C ARG A 127 -16.70 -10.68 4.35
N GLU A 128 -16.91 -9.48 3.80
CA GLU A 128 -15.98 -8.83 2.87
C GLU A 128 -14.67 -8.47 3.57
N PHE A 129 -14.74 -7.95 4.79
CA PHE A 129 -13.58 -7.68 5.63
C PHE A 129 -12.81 -8.97 5.95
N GLY A 130 -13.51 -10.06 6.30
CA GLY A 130 -12.89 -11.36 6.61
C GLY A 130 -12.14 -11.92 5.41
N TRP A 131 -12.77 -12.01 4.24
CA TRP A 131 -12.13 -12.49 3.01
C TRP A 131 -10.93 -11.64 2.60
N ALA A 132 -11.07 -10.32 2.62
CA ALA A 132 -9.98 -9.41 2.32
C ALA A 132 -8.80 -9.60 3.27
N SER A 133 -9.06 -9.79 4.57
CA SER A 133 -8.01 -9.99 5.57
C SER A 133 -7.34 -11.36 5.43
N VAL A 134 -8.10 -12.44 5.22
CA VAL A 134 -7.53 -13.77 4.99
C VAL A 134 -6.61 -13.75 3.76
N THR A 135 -7.06 -13.15 2.65
CA THR A 135 -6.25 -13.04 1.43
C THR A 135 -4.97 -12.24 1.69
N ALA A 136 -5.09 -11.06 2.30
CA ALA A 136 -3.94 -10.21 2.57
C ALA A 136 -2.92 -10.89 3.50
N PHE A 137 -3.37 -11.55 4.56
CA PHE A 137 -2.52 -12.22 5.53
C PHE A 137 -1.85 -13.47 4.93
N ALA A 138 -2.63 -14.32 4.27
CA ALA A 138 -2.10 -15.54 3.67
C ALA A 138 -1.01 -15.22 2.62
N VAL A 139 -1.26 -14.28 1.72
CA VAL A 139 -0.29 -13.91 0.68
C VAL A 139 0.93 -13.23 1.29
N THR A 140 0.76 -12.33 2.26
CA THR A 140 1.91 -11.64 2.88
C THR A 140 2.81 -12.62 3.60
N LEU A 141 2.26 -13.58 4.35
CA LEU A 141 3.06 -14.59 5.06
C LEU A 141 3.70 -15.58 4.07
N ALA A 142 2.99 -15.98 3.01
CA ALA A 142 3.56 -16.87 1.98
C ALA A 142 4.72 -16.24 1.19
N VAL A 143 4.72 -14.91 1.01
CA VAL A 143 5.72 -14.22 0.18
C VAL A 143 6.89 -13.68 1.01
N ALA A 144 6.64 -13.25 2.26
CA ALA A 144 7.63 -12.55 3.09
C ALA A 144 7.92 -13.24 4.44
N ASP A 145 7.41 -14.46 4.67
CA ASP A 145 7.65 -15.26 5.87
C ASP A 145 7.52 -14.43 7.17
N ALA A 146 8.50 -14.53 8.07
CA ALA A 146 8.53 -13.81 9.34
C ALA A 146 8.55 -12.27 9.15
N ALA A 147 9.20 -11.75 8.10
CA ALA A 147 9.18 -10.33 7.76
C ALA A 147 7.75 -9.87 7.41
N GLY A 148 6.95 -10.75 6.81
CA GLY A 148 5.55 -10.52 6.51
C GLY A 148 4.72 -10.17 7.74
N LEU A 149 5.00 -10.78 8.88
CA LEU A 149 4.30 -10.48 10.13
C LEU A 149 4.54 -9.02 10.58
N VAL A 150 5.80 -8.57 10.52
CA VAL A 150 6.14 -7.18 10.86
C VAL A 150 5.46 -6.20 9.93
N VAL A 151 5.42 -6.51 8.63
CA VAL A 151 4.75 -5.69 7.63
C VAL A 151 3.24 -5.64 7.87
N LEU A 152 2.60 -6.77 8.20
CA LEU A 152 1.17 -6.84 8.53
C LEU A 152 0.83 -5.98 9.76
N VAL A 153 1.63 -6.10 10.82
CA VAL A 153 1.45 -5.27 12.03
C VAL A 153 1.60 -3.79 11.69
N THR A 154 2.63 -3.44 10.90
CA THR A 154 2.84 -2.05 10.47
C THR A 154 1.65 -1.53 9.65
N ALA A 155 1.13 -2.32 8.71
CA ALA A 155 -0.04 -1.96 7.90
C ALA A 155 -1.29 -1.77 8.77
N ALA A 156 -1.51 -2.67 9.73
CA ALA A 156 -2.64 -2.58 10.66
C ALA A 156 -2.54 -1.34 11.56
N VAL A 157 -1.38 -1.11 12.18
CA VAL A 157 -1.14 0.07 13.03
C VAL A 157 -1.32 1.36 12.25
N THR A 158 -0.71 1.46 11.06
CA THR A 158 -0.86 2.64 10.19
C THR A 158 -2.33 2.90 9.86
N THR A 159 -3.08 1.86 9.50
CA THR A 159 -4.51 1.97 9.20
C THR A 159 -5.33 2.45 10.40
N VAL A 160 -5.07 1.89 11.58
CA VAL A 160 -5.77 2.26 12.83
C VAL A 160 -5.44 3.69 13.26
N VAL A 161 -4.16 4.08 13.20
CA VAL A 161 -3.72 5.44 13.56
C VAL A 161 -4.39 6.49 12.66
N LEU A 162 -4.45 6.24 11.35
CA LEU A 162 -5.09 7.15 10.40
C LEU A 162 -6.60 7.23 10.64
N ARG A 163 -7.25 6.11 10.97
CA ARG A 163 -8.66 6.07 11.36
C ARG A 163 -8.94 6.91 12.60
N LEU A 164 -8.15 6.70 13.67
CA LEU A 164 -8.26 7.47 14.91
C LEU A 164 -8.06 8.97 14.68
N HIS A 165 -7.06 9.33 13.85
CA HIS A 165 -6.81 10.72 13.50
C HIS A 165 -8.00 11.37 12.77
N ALA A 166 -8.60 10.65 11.83
CA ALA A 166 -9.78 11.13 11.10
C ALA A 166 -10.99 11.33 12.03
N HIS A 167 -11.24 10.37 12.92
CA HIS A 167 -12.33 10.47 13.90
C HIS A 167 -12.13 11.63 14.87
N ARG A 168 -10.91 11.82 15.41
CA ARG A 168 -10.60 12.94 16.30
C ARG A 168 -10.81 14.31 15.67
N ARG A 169 -10.65 14.42 14.34
CA ARG A 169 -10.90 15.66 13.59
C ARG A 169 -12.35 15.87 13.16
N GLY A 170 -13.28 14.97 13.53
CA GLY A 170 -14.70 15.06 13.19
C GLY A 170 -15.00 15.01 11.69
N ARG A 171 -14.03 14.65 10.84
CA ARG A 171 -14.19 14.69 9.39
C ARG A 171 -14.87 13.45 8.80
N GLY A 172 -15.00 12.37 9.59
CA GLY A 172 -15.52 11.09 9.11
C GLY A 172 -14.67 10.48 7.97
N MET A 173 -15.17 9.41 7.38
CA MET A 173 -14.51 8.75 6.23
C MET A 173 -14.79 9.51 4.95
N THR A 174 -13.73 9.96 4.28
CA THR A 174 -13.77 10.61 2.96
C THR A 174 -12.98 9.77 1.96
N GLU A 175 -13.29 9.90 0.67
CA GLU A 175 -12.55 9.23 -0.40
C GLU A 175 -11.04 9.59 -0.38
N GLY A 176 -10.74 10.87 -0.15
CA GLY A 176 -9.35 11.33 -0.02
C GLY A 176 -8.59 10.68 1.14
N LEU A 177 -9.27 10.40 2.27
CA LEU A 177 -8.67 9.67 3.40
C LEU A 177 -8.39 8.22 3.04
N LEU A 178 -9.31 7.54 2.34
CA LEU A 178 -9.11 6.16 1.91
C LEU A 178 -7.89 6.03 0.99
N VAL A 179 -7.77 6.96 0.04
CA VAL A 179 -6.62 7.02 -0.88
C VAL A 179 -5.32 7.30 -0.12
N ALA A 180 -5.31 8.28 0.78
CA ALA A 180 -4.14 8.61 1.59
C ALA A 180 -3.73 7.45 2.51
N THR A 181 -4.70 6.73 3.09
CA THR A 181 -4.43 5.56 3.92
C THR A 181 -3.76 4.46 3.09
N ALA A 182 -4.28 4.16 1.91
CA ALA A 182 -3.68 3.16 1.03
C ALA A 182 -2.24 3.51 0.65
N GLU A 183 -1.98 4.77 0.28
CA GLU A 183 -0.66 5.27 -0.10
C GLU A 183 0.35 5.18 1.04
N LEU A 184 -0.07 5.58 2.25
CA LEU A 184 0.78 5.51 3.44
C LEU A 184 1.06 4.07 3.87
N VAL A 185 0.08 3.17 3.78
CA VAL A 185 0.28 1.74 4.08
C VAL A 185 1.21 1.09 3.07
N GLU A 186 1.06 1.37 1.77
CA GLU A 186 1.99 0.89 0.74
C GLU A 186 3.42 1.36 1.02
N THR A 187 3.57 2.66 1.31
CA THR A 187 4.89 3.25 1.59
C THR A 187 5.51 2.66 2.85
N ALA A 188 4.74 2.54 3.94
CA ALA A 188 5.20 1.98 5.20
C ALA A 188 5.63 0.50 5.03
N ALA A 189 4.86 -0.29 4.28
CA ALA A 189 5.20 -1.68 3.98
C ALA A 189 6.55 -1.80 3.24
N MET A 190 6.77 -0.97 2.22
CA MET A 190 8.02 -0.97 1.46
C MET A 190 9.21 -0.53 2.30
N VAL A 191 9.06 0.55 3.08
CA VAL A 191 10.12 1.06 3.97
C VAL A 191 10.49 0.03 5.02
N VAL A 192 9.51 -0.63 5.64
CA VAL A 192 9.77 -1.68 6.64
C VAL A 192 10.53 -2.86 6.03
N LEU A 193 10.13 -3.32 4.84
CA LEU A 193 10.87 -4.38 4.15
C LEU A 193 12.31 -3.97 3.83
N ALA A 194 12.52 -2.72 3.39
CA ALA A 194 13.86 -2.20 3.13
C ALA A 194 14.71 -2.15 4.40
N LEU A 195 14.14 -1.72 5.52
CA LEU A 195 14.86 -1.68 6.82
C LEU A 195 15.16 -3.09 7.35
N LEU A 196 14.25 -4.04 7.17
CA LEU A 196 14.48 -5.44 7.58
C LEU A 196 15.57 -6.09 6.72
N ALA A 197 15.56 -5.88 5.40
CA ALA A 197 16.60 -6.39 4.51
C ALA A 197 17.97 -5.81 4.85
N ALA A 198 18.05 -4.51 5.13
CA ALA A 198 19.30 -3.86 5.53
C ALA A 198 19.89 -4.40 6.86
N ARG A 199 19.08 -4.95 7.74
CA ARG A 199 19.55 -5.58 8.99
C ARG A 199 20.15 -6.97 8.77
N HIS A 200 19.67 -7.70 7.78
CA HIS A 200 20.14 -9.06 7.47
C HIS A 200 21.41 -9.06 6.60
N GLU A 201 21.73 -7.95 5.92
CA GLU A 201 22.94 -7.78 5.14
C GLU A 201 23.77 -6.59 5.67
N PRO A 202 24.60 -6.78 6.73
CA PRO A 202 25.40 -5.68 7.32
C PRO A 202 26.35 -5.00 6.32
N GLY A 203 26.72 -5.67 5.23
CA GLY A 203 27.54 -5.10 4.15
C GLY A 203 26.85 -3.95 3.38
N VAL A 204 25.53 -3.95 3.27
CA VAL A 204 24.79 -2.87 2.59
C VAL A 204 24.78 -1.59 3.43
N ALA A 205 24.67 -1.71 4.76
CA ALA A 205 24.73 -0.57 5.67
C ALA A 205 26.12 0.13 5.63
N LEU A 206 27.20 -0.65 5.51
CA LEU A 206 28.56 -0.10 5.38
C LEU A 206 28.79 0.59 4.02
N ALA A 207 28.24 0.03 2.93
CA ALA A 207 28.35 0.62 1.59
C ALA A 207 27.61 1.97 1.48
N LEU A 208 26.48 2.14 2.18
CA LEU A 208 25.75 3.40 2.24
C LEU A 208 26.46 4.44 3.11
N ALA A 209 27.07 4.02 4.22
CA ALA A 209 27.86 4.91 5.08
C ALA A 209 29.18 5.36 4.42
N GLY A 210 29.79 4.52 3.57
CA GLY A 210 31.01 4.84 2.82
C GLY A 210 30.80 5.80 1.63
N ARG A 211 29.59 5.94 1.10
CA ARG A 211 29.26 6.90 0.04
C ARG A 211 28.91 8.31 0.54
N ALA A 212 28.72 8.48 1.85
CA ALA A 212 28.41 9.76 2.48
C ALA A 212 29.67 10.53 2.98
N ARG A 213 30.88 10.02 2.68
CA ARG A 213 32.17 10.69 2.88
C ARG A 213 32.80 11.02 1.54
#